data_19461309676cc7b574d99af5cd4c49df
#
_entry.id   19461309676cc7b574d99af5cd4c49df
#
_cell.length_a   1.000
_cell.length_b   1.000
_cell.length_c   1.000
_cell.angle_alpha   90.00
_cell.angle_beta   90.00
_cell.angle_gamma   90.00
#
_symmetry.space_group_name_H-M   'P 1'
#
loop_
_entity.id
_entity.type
_entity.pdbx_description
1 polymer ?
#
loop_
_entity_poly.entity_id
_entity_poly.type
_entity_poly.pdbx_seq_one_letter_code
_entity_poly.pdbx_strand_id
1 'polypeptide(L)'
;MIILGCITKYKPEDIKPFVESIEETGYKGKKIMMVYEVPQETIDYLKSKGWDLYQNELQQHIILQRFRDIYKLLEQFPNEEVIWCDVKDVIFQKDPTDWIELNMDDPILSFSECITMKDDPWACVNSGTSFPMEWEWLQNKTSHCAGTIAGDKEYIRDLFINIYRWSLTSSNPDQLSDQAAYNVLINQTQYKDIVQFTPQEDGFATQLGTVLIKKDHFGDKLLEPTPIVDDLIRNQKGEPFVIVHQYDRNPQLKQSIHNMYKDKIYTEPSKDNALGFSYENWLSIRSKGKYDTQYNDLLKDKRVIIVGPSPSLVGSGKGKEIDDYDIVIRINKGFPIEEGMESDLGSRTDIHYHCLHTHPACGGKIFYEEMKDKNVLVSCPYPKYVGPFHGDVTSFESENKKWNLPFHCADTDYYIGVAKMLGTRPNAGTMTIMDLLCYDLKELHITGFTWFRDGWRKTYKDHCELFGEEEGKRKREKELSGEFGGNHLQKPQEDLVREIYLNDDRVFIDDIMKQILEVK
;
A
#
# COMPACT_ATOMS: atom_id res chain seq x y z
N MET A 1 -11.43 -15.57 12.10
CA MET A 1 -12.19 -14.28 12.21
C MET A 1 -12.64 -13.82 10.84
N ILE A 2 -13.80 -13.16 10.77
CA ILE A 2 -14.42 -12.65 9.53
C ILE A 2 -14.55 -11.12 9.62
N ILE A 3 -14.07 -10.39 8.60
CA ILE A 3 -14.49 -9.00 8.38
C ILE A 3 -15.66 -9.02 7.40
N LEU A 4 -16.77 -8.43 7.80
CA LEU A 4 -18.04 -8.46 7.08
C LEU A 4 -18.53 -7.05 6.78
N GLY A 5 -18.77 -6.76 5.51
CA GLY A 5 -19.35 -5.50 5.03
C GLY A 5 -20.59 -5.72 4.16
N CYS A 6 -21.28 -4.62 3.89
CA CYS A 6 -22.48 -4.61 3.03
C CYS A 6 -22.47 -3.37 2.13
N ILE A 7 -22.73 -3.56 0.83
CA ILE A 7 -22.75 -2.45 -0.14
C ILE A 7 -23.95 -2.51 -1.08
N THR A 8 -24.38 -1.34 -1.52
CA THR A 8 -25.42 -1.18 -2.56
C THR A 8 -25.06 -0.02 -3.49
N LYS A 9 -25.10 -0.25 -4.80
CA LYS A 9 -24.87 0.78 -5.85
C LYS A 9 -23.52 1.50 -5.79
N TYR A 10 -22.58 1.07 -4.93
CA TYR A 10 -21.27 1.68 -4.83
C TYR A 10 -20.37 1.29 -5.99
N LYS A 11 -19.58 2.26 -6.46
CA LYS A 11 -18.49 2.06 -7.41
C LYS A 11 -17.18 1.71 -6.69
N PRO A 12 -16.16 1.21 -7.40
CA PRO A 12 -14.87 0.89 -6.78
C PRO A 12 -14.27 2.06 -5.97
N GLU A 13 -14.36 3.30 -6.48
CA GLU A 13 -13.84 4.49 -5.79
C GLU A 13 -14.52 4.79 -4.46
N ASP A 14 -15.79 4.40 -4.28
CA ASP A 14 -16.53 4.62 -3.02
C ASP A 14 -16.06 3.70 -1.89
N ILE A 15 -15.55 2.51 -2.23
CA ILE A 15 -15.18 1.45 -1.27
C ILE A 15 -13.69 1.20 -1.20
N LYS A 16 -12.92 1.83 -2.06
CA LYS A 16 -11.47 1.62 -2.16
C LYS A 16 -10.73 1.90 -0.86
N PRO A 17 -11.02 2.98 -0.11
CA PRO A 17 -10.39 3.21 1.19
C PRO A 17 -10.59 2.04 2.16
N PHE A 18 -11.80 1.48 2.23
CA PHE A 18 -12.10 0.31 3.07
C PHE A 18 -11.31 -0.93 2.64
N VAL A 19 -11.39 -1.28 1.36
CA VAL A 19 -10.78 -2.52 0.83
C VAL A 19 -9.27 -2.49 0.91
N GLU A 20 -8.64 -1.40 0.45
CA GLU A 20 -7.18 -1.27 0.42
C GLU A 20 -6.59 -1.15 1.83
N SER A 21 -7.26 -0.41 2.73
CA SER A 21 -6.77 -0.29 4.11
C SER A 21 -6.70 -1.63 4.83
N ILE A 22 -7.69 -2.52 4.64
CA ILE A 22 -7.65 -3.87 5.21
C ILE A 22 -6.47 -4.68 4.64
N GLU A 23 -6.17 -4.56 3.35
CA GLU A 23 -5.03 -5.23 2.74
C GLU A 23 -3.69 -4.72 3.29
N GLU A 24 -3.57 -3.41 3.47
CA GLU A 24 -2.37 -2.76 4.03
C GLU A 24 -2.07 -3.20 5.46
N THR A 25 -3.08 -3.52 6.27
CA THR A 25 -2.87 -4.09 7.62
C THR A 25 -2.24 -5.48 7.60
N GLY A 26 -2.26 -6.16 6.47
CA GLY A 26 -1.78 -7.53 6.35
C GLY A 26 -2.76 -8.61 6.84
N TYR A 27 -4.02 -8.23 7.14
CA TYR A 27 -5.07 -9.14 7.61
C TYR A 27 -5.21 -10.42 6.76
N LYS A 28 -5.25 -11.58 7.40
CA LYS A 28 -5.27 -12.91 6.75
C LYS A 28 -6.57 -13.68 6.94
N GLY A 29 -7.50 -13.15 7.72
CA GLY A 29 -8.81 -13.76 7.93
C GLY A 29 -9.72 -13.66 6.72
N LYS A 30 -10.96 -14.12 6.86
CA LYS A 30 -11.96 -14.07 5.80
C LYS A 30 -12.47 -12.64 5.60
N LYS A 31 -12.70 -12.27 4.36
CA LYS A 31 -13.28 -11.00 3.95
C LYS A 31 -14.56 -11.27 3.18
N ILE A 32 -15.70 -10.88 3.73
CA ILE A 32 -17.02 -11.16 3.17
C ILE A 32 -17.74 -9.84 2.86
N MET A 33 -18.29 -9.73 1.65
CA MET A 33 -19.10 -8.61 1.24
C MET A 33 -20.48 -9.05 0.78
N MET A 34 -21.53 -8.55 1.43
CA MET A 34 -22.89 -8.66 0.91
C MET A 34 -23.14 -7.55 -0.10
N VAL A 35 -23.63 -7.92 -1.29
CA VAL A 35 -23.78 -6.99 -2.42
C VAL A 35 -25.21 -6.96 -2.93
N TYR A 36 -25.74 -5.74 -3.14
CA TYR A 36 -27.09 -5.48 -3.63
C TYR A 36 -27.03 -4.45 -4.76
N GLU A 37 -27.50 -4.83 -5.95
CA GLU A 37 -27.55 -3.93 -7.13
C GLU A 37 -26.22 -3.21 -7.41
N VAL A 38 -25.10 -3.91 -7.29
CA VAL A 38 -23.74 -3.35 -7.41
C VAL A 38 -23.27 -3.44 -8.86
N PRO A 39 -22.59 -2.41 -9.42
CA PRO A 39 -21.99 -2.45 -10.75
C PRO A 39 -20.99 -3.60 -10.91
N GLN A 40 -20.94 -4.19 -12.12
CA GLN A 40 -20.05 -5.32 -12.40
C GLN A 40 -18.57 -4.98 -12.13
N GLU A 41 -18.13 -3.76 -12.41
CA GLU A 41 -16.79 -3.27 -12.12
C GLU A 41 -16.41 -3.36 -10.64
N THR A 42 -17.37 -3.12 -9.74
CA THR A 42 -17.17 -3.24 -8.30
C THR A 42 -17.10 -4.71 -7.85
N ILE A 43 -17.91 -5.56 -8.47
CA ILE A 43 -17.84 -7.02 -8.27
C ILE A 43 -16.46 -7.55 -8.65
N ASP A 44 -15.97 -7.17 -9.83
CA ASP A 44 -14.68 -7.62 -10.35
C ASP A 44 -13.52 -7.08 -9.50
N TYR A 45 -13.60 -5.82 -9.06
CA TYR A 45 -12.65 -5.21 -8.14
C TYR A 45 -12.56 -5.99 -6.82
N LEU A 46 -13.69 -6.25 -6.15
CA LEU A 46 -13.72 -6.99 -4.88
C LEU A 46 -13.17 -8.41 -5.03
N LYS A 47 -13.53 -9.12 -6.11
CA LYS A 47 -12.99 -10.45 -6.40
C LYS A 47 -11.47 -10.42 -6.60
N SER A 48 -10.95 -9.41 -7.30
CA SER A 48 -9.51 -9.23 -7.52
C SER A 48 -8.76 -9.02 -6.20
N LYS A 49 -9.45 -8.53 -5.17
CA LYS A 49 -8.95 -8.30 -3.81
C LYS A 49 -9.23 -9.46 -2.83
N GLY A 50 -9.69 -10.60 -3.35
CA GLY A 50 -9.92 -11.81 -2.57
C GLY A 50 -11.09 -11.74 -1.59
N TRP A 51 -12.14 -10.95 -1.91
CA TRP A 51 -13.38 -10.90 -1.14
C TRP A 51 -14.33 -12.01 -1.58
N ASP A 52 -14.95 -12.68 -0.61
CA ASP A 52 -16.08 -13.57 -0.83
C ASP A 52 -17.37 -12.74 -0.96
N LEU A 53 -18.08 -12.88 -2.08
CA LEU A 53 -19.24 -12.06 -2.40
C LEU A 53 -20.54 -12.86 -2.29
N TYR A 54 -21.51 -12.30 -1.56
CA TYR A 54 -22.85 -12.85 -1.43
C TYR A 54 -23.87 -11.86 -2.02
N GLN A 55 -24.41 -12.22 -3.16
CA GLN A 55 -25.38 -11.40 -3.88
C GLN A 55 -26.79 -11.66 -3.37
N ASN A 56 -27.52 -10.61 -3.06
CA ASN A 56 -28.90 -10.63 -2.64
C ASN A 56 -29.74 -9.59 -3.39
N GLU A 57 -31.04 -9.86 -3.52
CA GLU A 57 -32.00 -8.90 -4.05
C GLU A 57 -32.42 -7.90 -2.99
N LEU A 58 -32.51 -6.63 -3.37
CA LEU A 58 -32.98 -5.56 -2.51
C LEU A 58 -34.53 -5.60 -2.48
N GLN A 59 -35.10 -5.93 -1.33
CA GLN A 59 -36.55 -6.04 -1.10
C GLN A 59 -37.11 -4.90 -0.24
N GLN A 60 -36.24 -4.22 0.50
CA GLN A 60 -36.57 -3.10 1.37
C GLN A 60 -35.32 -2.23 1.56
N HIS A 61 -35.40 -1.19 2.40
CA HIS A 61 -34.26 -0.32 2.63
C HIS A 61 -33.07 -1.10 3.14
N ILE A 62 -31.90 -0.92 2.51
CA ILE A 62 -30.68 -1.71 2.74
C ILE A 62 -30.24 -1.68 4.21
N ILE A 63 -30.36 -0.53 4.87
CA ILE A 63 -29.94 -0.34 6.26
C ILE A 63 -30.66 -1.30 7.22
N LEU A 64 -31.89 -1.70 6.91
CA LEU A 64 -32.63 -2.69 7.69
C LEU A 64 -32.38 -4.11 7.15
N GLN A 65 -32.49 -4.27 5.83
CA GLN A 65 -32.42 -5.59 5.21
C GLN A 65 -31.10 -6.31 5.49
N ARG A 66 -29.99 -5.57 5.54
CA ARG A 66 -28.64 -6.12 5.77
C ARG A 66 -28.57 -6.99 7.02
N PHE A 67 -29.19 -6.60 8.11
CA PHE A 67 -29.16 -7.37 9.37
C PHE A 67 -29.88 -8.72 9.25
N ARG A 68 -31.03 -8.76 8.56
CA ARG A 68 -31.74 -10.02 8.29
C ARG A 68 -30.93 -10.95 7.40
N ASP A 69 -30.32 -10.42 6.37
CA ASP A 69 -29.64 -11.24 5.39
C ASP A 69 -28.27 -11.72 5.91
N ILE A 70 -27.59 -10.93 6.72
CA ILE A 70 -26.38 -11.33 7.43
C ILE A 70 -26.68 -12.43 8.45
N TYR A 71 -27.80 -12.35 9.17
CA TYR A 71 -28.24 -13.43 10.07
C TYR A 71 -28.29 -14.78 9.34
N LYS A 72 -28.86 -14.81 8.13
CA LYS A 72 -28.95 -16.02 7.30
C LYS A 72 -27.57 -16.43 6.76
N LEU A 73 -26.75 -15.46 6.38
CA LEU A 73 -25.42 -15.72 5.86
C LEU A 73 -24.52 -16.38 6.89
N LEU A 74 -24.49 -15.84 8.11
CA LEU A 74 -23.61 -16.33 9.18
C LEU A 74 -23.93 -17.77 9.60
N GLU A 75 -25.14 -18.27 9.34
CA GLU A 75 -25.50 -19.67 9.58
C GLU A 75 -24.62 -20.67 8.80
N GLN A 76 -24.03 -20.25 7.68
CA GLN A 76 -23.21 -21.09 6.80
C GLN A 76 -21.75 -21.23 7.26
N PHE A 77 -21.34 -20.47 8.27
CA PHE A 77 -19.95 -20.44 8.75
C PHE A 77 -19.78 -21.17 10.10
N PRO A 78 -18.59 -21.72 10.38
CA PRO A 78 -18.27 -22.23 11.70
C PRO A 78 -18.30 -21.09 12.73
N ASN A 79 -18.27 -21.45 14.02
CA ASN A 79 -18.19 -20.47 15.08
C ASN A 79 -16.80 -19.83 15.08
N GLU A 80 -16.75 -18.52 14.85
CA GLU A 80 -15.55 -17.68 14.82
C GLU A 80 -15.95 -16.23 15.09
N GLU A 81 -15.00 -15.36 15.41
CA GLU A 81 -15.28 -13.94 15.63
C GLU A 81 -15.64 -13.26 14.31
N VAL A 82 -16.55 -12.30 14.41
CA VAL A 82 -17.03 -11.46 13.30
C VAL A 82 -16.83 -10.00 13.65
N ILE A 83 -16.26 -9.23 12.73
CA ILE A 83 -16.25 -7.77 12.75
C ILE A 83 -17.18 -7.29 11.66
N TRP A 84 -18.29 -6.68 12.07
CA TRP A 84 -19.20 -5.98 11.19
C TRP A 84 -18.79 -4.52 11.05
N CYS A 85 -18.73 -4.03 9.80
CA CYS A 85 -18.46 -2.61 9.52
C CYS A 85 -19.34 -2.07 8.40
N ASP A 86 -19.74 -0.80 8.53
CA ASP A 86 -20.07 0.03 7.38
C ASP A 86 -18.85 0.10 6.45
N VAL A 87 -19.07 0.37 5.16
CA VAL A 87 -17.99 0.21 4.16
C VAL A 87 -17.53 1.54 3.59
N LYS A 88 -18.45 2.47 3.36
CA LYS A 88 -18.16 3.71 2.62
C LYS A 88 -17.25 4.68 3.37
N ASP A 89 -17.35 4.69 4.68
CA ASP A 89 -16.75 5.66 5.58
C ASP A 89 -15.94 5.02 6.71
N VAL A 90 -15.42 3.82 6.46
CA VAL A 90 -14.55 3.06 7.38
C VAL A 90 -13.20 2.78 6.73
N ILE A 91 -12.13 2.90 7.51
CA ILE A 91 -10.79 2.38 7.19
C ILE A 91 -10.22 1.60 8.36
N PHE A 92 -9.34 0.66 8.06
CA PHE A 92 -8.54 -0.08 9.02
C PHE A 92 -7.11 0.47 9.03
N GLN A 93 -6.53 0.67 10.22
CA GLN A 93 -5.16 1.14 10.37
C GLN A 93 -4.24 0.08 10.97
N LYS A 94 -4.81 -0.98 11.53
CA LYS A 94 -4.09 -2.15 12.08
C LYS A 94 -4.86 -3.42 11.80
N ASP A 95 -4.16 -4.56 11.79
CA ASP A 95 -4.82 -5.87 11.84
C ASP A 95 -5.63 -5.97 13.14
N PRO A 96 -6.95 -6.24 13.07
CA PRO A 96 -7.78 -6.29 14.26
C PRO A 96 -7.58 -7.55 15.13
N THR A 97 -6.89 -8.56 14.62
CA THR A 97 -6.78 -9.90 15.24
C THR A 97 -6.19 -9.82 16.64
N ASP A 98 -5.00 -9.22 16.77
CA ASP A 98 -4.30 -9.14 18.06
C ASP A 98 -5.12 -8.37 19.11
N TRP A 99 -5.81 -7.31 18.68
CA TRP A 99 -6.60 -6.52 19.63
C TRP A 99 -7.81 -7.31 20.14
N ILE A 100 -8.53 -8.00 19.26
CA ILE A 100 -9.69 -8.84 19.62
C ILE A 100 -9.24 -9.97 20.56
N GLU A 101 -8.18 -10.69 20.22
CA GLU A 101 -7.66 -11.79 21.04
C GLU A 101 -7.23 -11.35 22.46
N LEU A 102 -6.75 -10.12 22.60
CA LEU A 102 -6.24 -9.61 23.88
C LEU A 102 -7.29 -8.89 24.74
N ASN A 103 -8.37 -8.38 24.15
CA ASN A 103 -9.27 -7.44 24.84
C ASN A 103 -10.76 -7.83 24.79
N MET A 104 -11.14 -8.91 24.12
CA MET A 104 -12.52 -9.36 24.07
C MET A 104 -12.82 -10.27 25.27
N ASP A 105 -13.44 -9.70 26.31
CA ASP A 105 -13.81 -10.44 27.51
C ASP A 105 -15.28 -10.95 27.45
N ASP A 106 -16.15 -10.25 26.72
CA ASP A 106 -17.56 -10.57 26.53
C ASP A 106 -17.87 -10.93 25.07
N PRO A 107 -18.92 -11.74 24.80
CA PRO A 107 -19.23 -12.23 23.46
C PRO A 107 -19.54 -11.17 22.40
N ILE A 108 -19.92 -9.96 22.80
CA ILE A 108 -20.23 -8.83 21.91
C ILE A 108 -19.43 -7.60 22.33
N LEU A 109 -18.72 -7.01 21.38
CA LEU A 109 -18.05 -5.71 21.53
C LEU A 109 -18.90 -4.61 20.91
N SER A 110 -19.22 -3.60 21.68
CA SER A 110 -20.03 -2.44 21.26
C SER A 110 -19.22 -1.16 21.42
N PHE A 111 -18.99 -0.45 20.31
CA PHE A 111 -18.07 0.69 20.27
C PHE A 111 -18.80 2.02 20.46
N SER A 112 -18.32 2.78 21.45
CA SER A 112 -18.92 4.03 21.90
C SER A 112 -18.75 5.18 20.89
N GLU A 113 -19.78 6.03 20.79
CA GLU A 113 -19.72 7.36 20.17
C GLU A 113 -19.29 8.46 21.16
N CYS A 114 -18.91 8.10 22.38
CA CYS A 114 -18.45 8.99 23.46
C CYS A 114 -19.41 10.08 23.86
N ILE A 115 -20.70 9.94 23.61
CA ILE A 115 -21.73 10.92 23.94
C ILE A 115 -22.93 10.25 24.58
N THR A 116 -23.59 10.91 25.56
CA THR A 116 -24.90 10.46 26.01
C THR A 116 -25.95 10.75 24.95
N MET A 117 -26.92 9.86 24.81
CA MET A 117 -27.90 9.97 23.73
C MET A 117 -28.71 11.27 23.80
N LYS A 118 -29.03 11.77 25.01
CA LYS A 118 -29.73 13.07 25.19
C LYS A 118 -28.91 14.28 24.74
N ASP A 119 -27.59 14.17 24.75
CA ASP A 119 -26.67 15.25 24.36
C ASP A 119 -26.36 15.23 22.85
N ASP A 120 -26.80 14.17 22.15
CA ASP A 120 -26.74 14.06 20.72
C ASP A 120 -28.07 14.39 20.05
N PRO A 121 -28.21 15.53 19.35
CA PRO A 121 -29.45 15.93 18.67
C PRO A 121 -29.96 14.89 17.68
N TRP A 122 -29.06 14.16 17.01
CA TRP A 122 -29.45 13.10 16.08
C TRP A 122 -30.06 11.90 16.83
N ALA A 123 -29.40 11.44 17.91
CA ALA A 123 -29.91 10.35 18.73
C ALA A 123 -31.25 10.71 19.42
N CYS A 124 -31.42 11.96 19.87
CA CYS A 124 -32.67 12.46 20.41
C CYS A 124 -33.82 12.28 19.41
N VAL A 125 -33.64 12.68 18.17
CA VAL A 125 -34.65 12.55 17.12
C VAL A 125 -34.83 11.09 16.74
N ASN A 126 -33.72 10.38 16.40
CA ASN A 126 -33.77 9.01 15.91
C ASN A 126 -34.37 8.05 16.95
N SER A 127 -33.78 7.96 18.14
CA SER A 127 -34.24 7.04 19.19
C SER A 127 -35.51 7.49 19.86
N GLY A 128 -35.64 8.79 20.12
CA GLY A 128 -36.83 9.35 20.81
C GLY A 128 -38.11 9.24 19.98
N THR A 129 -38.04 9.31 18.65
CA THR A 129 -39.22 9.12 17.77
C THR A 129 -39.46 7.67 17.42
N SER A 130 -38.39 6.85 17.27
CA SER A 130 -38.52 5.44 16.94
C SER A 130 -39.03 4.60 18.09
N PHE A 131 -38.51 4.86 19.29
CA PHE A 131 -38.82 4.09 20.51
C PHE A 131 -39.10 5.03 21.71
N PRO A 132 -40.22 5.76 21.68
CA PRO A 132 -40.52 6.80 22.70
C PRO A 132 -40.70 6.24 24.12
N MET A 133 -41.11 4.99 24.28
CA MET A 133 -41.22 4.36 25.58
C MET A 133 -39.86 3.98 26.16
N GLU A 134 -38.95 3.49 25.32
CA GLU A 134 -37.60 3.14 25.70
C GLU A 134 -36.74 4.38 25.91
N TRP A 135 -37.06 5.50 25.24
CA TRP A 135 -36.34 6.76 25.35
C TRP A 135 -36.26 7.29 26.78
N GLU A 136 -37.28 7.05 27.61
CA GLU A 136 -37.30 7.51 28.99
C GLU A 136 -36.05 7.09 29.79
N TRP A 137 -35.60 5.86 29.59
CA TRP A 137 -34.40 5.35 30.26
C TRP A 137 -33.16 5.37 29.37
N LEU A 138 -33.33 5.24 28.06
CA LEU A 138 -32.23 5.15 27.08
C LEU A 138 -31.47 6.48 26.95
N GLN A 139 -32.13 7.62 27.05
CA GLN A 139 -31.57 8.95 26.86
C GLN A 139 -30.34 9.25 27.75
N ASN A 140 -30.21 8.58 28.89
CA ASN A 140 -29.09 8.74 29.82
C ASN A 140 -27.96 7.73 29.59
N LYS A 141 -28.07 6.88 28.57
CA LYS A 141 -27.02 5.92 28.19
C LYS A 141 -26.08 6.54 27.18
N THR A 142 -24.86 5.99 27.11
CA THR A 142 -23.92 6.33 26.06
C THR A 142 -24.43 5.81 24.72
N SER A 143 -24.30 6.61 23.67
CA SER A 143 -24.61 6.20 22.31
C SER A 143 -23.53 5.25 21.79
N HIS A 144 -23.95 4.17 21.14
CA HIS A 144 -23.09 3.18 20.51
C HIS A 144 -23.43 3.04 19.02
N CYS A 145 -22.41 2.91 18.19
CA CYS A 145 -22.56 2.91 16.75
C CYS A 145 -22.92 1.53 16.19
N ALA A 146 -24.02 1.46 15.44
CA ALA A 146 -24.41 0.23 14.74
C ALA A 146 -23.58 -0.08 13.48
N GLY A 147 -22.76 0.87 13.04
CA GLY A 147 -21.89 0.72 11.87
C GLY A 147 -20.54 0.05 12.16
N THR A 148 -20.25 -0.25 13.45
CA THR A 148 -19.05 -1.02 13.86
C THR A 148 -19.44 -1.88 15.07
N ILE A 149 -19.45 -3.20 14.90
CA ILE A 149 -19.79 -4.17 15.96
C ILE A 149 -18.88 -5.39 15.78
N ALA A 150 -18.36 -5.96 16.86
CA ALA A 150 -17.58 -7.19 16.78
C ALA A 150 -18.03 -8.20 17.85
N GLY A 151 -17.66 -9.46 17.69
CA GLY A 151 -17.94 -10.51 18.69
C GLY A 151 -18.07 -11.90 18.10
N ASP A 152 -18.44 -12.83 18.95
CA ASP A 152 -18.68 -14.23 18.56
C ASP A 152 -19.85 -14.32 17.58
N LYS A 153 -19.66 -15.07 16.53
CA LYS A 153 -20.63 -15.22 15.42
C LYS A 153 -22.06 -15.52 15.88
N GLU A 154 -22.24 -16.43 16.83
CA GLU A 154 -23.59 -16.84 17.27
C GLU A 154 -24.33 -15.69 17.98
N TYR A 155 -23.61 -14.90 18.79
CA TYR A 155 -24.18 -13.75 19.48
C TYR A 155 -24.41 -12.57 18.53
N ILE A 156 -23.50 -12.32 17.60
CA ILE A 156 -23.68 -11.30 16.55
C ILE A 156 -24.87 -11.66 15.65
N ARG A 157 -25.00 -12.93 15.27
CA ARG A 157 -26.12 -13.44 14.48
C ARG A 157 -27.45 -13.22 15.18
N ASP A 158 -27.55 -13.54 16.48
CA ASP A 158 -28.77 -13.32 17.27
C ASP A 158 -29.09 -11.82 17.44
N LEU A 159 -28.07 -11.01 17.74
CA LEU A 159 -28.23 -9.57 17.85
C LEU A 159 -28.77 -8.97 16.54
N PHE A 160 -28.24 -9.38 15.39
CA PHE A 160 -28.62 -8.82 14.09
C PHE A 160 -30.06 -9.12 13.70
N ILE A 161 -30.55 -10.34 13.91
CA ILE A 161 -31.97 -10.62 13.64
C ILE A 161 -32.87 -9.84 14.60
N ASN A 162 -32.44 -9.56 15.82
CA ASN A 162 -33.21 -8.78 16.77
C ASN A 162 -33.15 -7.28 16.45
N ILE A 163 -32.01 -6.73 15.98
CA ILE A 163 -31.97 -5.36 15.43
C ILE A 163 -33.00 -5.22 14.30
N TYR A 164 -33.01 -6.15 13.36
CA TYR A 164 -33.96 -6.16 12.25
C TYR A 164 -35.41 -6.17 12.76
N ARG A 165 -35.76 -7.10 13.66
CA ARG A 165 -37.12 -7.23 14.22
C ARG A 165 -37.56 -5.99 14.98
N TRP A 166 -36.70 -5.45 15.82
CA TRP A 166 -36.98 -4.23 16.58
C TRP A 166 -37.16 -3.03 15.64
N SER A 167 -36.34 -2.87 14.67
CA SER A 167 -36.48 -1.79 13.67
C SER A 167 -37.84 -1.81 12.97
N LEU A 168 -38.44 -2.98 12.75
CA LEU A 168 -39.77 -3.11 12.15
C LEU A 168 -40.90 -2.66 13.13
N THR A 169 -40.63 -2.52 14.41
CA THR A 169 -41.58 -2.05 15.42
C THR A 169 -41.47 -0.57 15.75
N SER A 170 -40.58 0.15 15.01
CA SER A 170 -40.39 1.59 15.19
C SER A 170 -41.72 2.36 15.09
N SER A 171 -41.93 3.28 15.99
CA SER A 171 -43.10 4.18 15.99
C SER A 171 -43.02 5.22 14.85
N ASN A 172 -41.82 5.40 14.25
CA ASN A 172 -41.61 6.28 13.12
C ASN A 172 -41.15 5.48 11.88
N PRO A 173 -42.08 5.08 11.00
CA PRO A 173 -41.76 4.25 9.84
C PRO A 173 -40.95 4.97 8.78
N ASP A 174 -40.90 6.30 8.81
CA ASP A 174 -40.15 7.13 7.86
C ASP A 174 -38.67 7.30 8.29
N GLN A 175 -38.32 6.86 9.50
CA GLN A 175 -36.99 6.97 10.06
C GLN A 175 -36.29 5.61 10.08
N LEU A 176 -35.03 5.60 9.62
CA LEU A 176 -34.17 4.44 9.78
C LEU A 176 -33.79 4.27 11.25
N SER A 177 -34.18 3.15 11.84
CA SER A 177 -34.16 2.94 13.30
C SER A 177 -33.17 1.85 13.75
N ASP A 178 -32.26 1.42 12.87
CA ASP A 178 -31.28 0.36 13.16
C ASP A 178 -30.37 0.70 14.34
N GLN A 179 -29.79 1.91 14.37
CA GLN A 179 -28.96 2.33 15.49
C GLN A 179 -29.79 2.55 16.77
N ALA A 180 -31.01 3.05 16.66
CA ALA A 180 -31.92 3.16 17.79
C ALA A 180 -32.28 1.78 18.37
N ALA A 181 -32.65 0.82 17.51
CA ALA A 181 -32.94 -0.57 17.91
C ALA A 181 -31.70 -1.24 18.53
N TYR A 182 -30.52 -1.04 17.95
CA TYR A 182 -29.26 -1.53 18.48
C TYR A 182 -29.02 -1.04 19.91
N ASN A 183 -29.13 0.28 20.15
CA ASN A 183 -28.90 0.87 21.45
C ASN A 183 -29.96 0.43 22.49
N VAL A 184 -31.21 0.22 22.07
CA VAL A 184 -32.23 -0.38 22.95
C VAL A 184 -31.80 -1.80 23.36
N LEU A 185 -31.45 -2.65 22.39
CA LEU A 185 -31.13 -4.06 22.61
C LEU A 185 -29.93 -4.25 23.53
N ILE A 186 -28.80 -3.59 23.24
CA ILE A 186 -27.58 -3.76 24.03
C ILE A 186 -27.71 -3.29 25.49
N ASN A 187 -28.68 -2.45 25.78
CA ASN A 187 -28.98 -1.99 27.15
C ASN A 187 -30.11 -2.79 27.82
N GLN A 188 -30.70 -3.79 27.14
CA GLN A 188 -31.74 -4.65 27.73
C GLN A 188 -31.14 -5.89 28.42
N THR A 189 -31.93 -6.51 29.26
CA THR A 189 -31.52 -7.60 30.14
C THR A 189 -30.90 -8.78 29.41
N GLN A 190 -31.37 -9.11 28.19
CA GLN A 190 -30.86 -10.23 27.43
C GLN A 190 -29.44 -10.03 26.86
N TYR A 191 -29.02 -8.78 26.67
CA TYR A 191 -27.72 -8.46 26.07
C TYR A 191 -26.77 -7.76 27.05
N LYS A 192 -27.26 -6.93 27.96
CA LYS A 192 -26.43 -6.06 28.81
C LYS A 192 -25.34 -6.77 29.61
N ASP A 193 -25.54 -8.06 29.90
CA ASP A 193 -24.60 -8.88 30.69
C ASP A 193 -23.65 -9.71 29.80
N ILE A 194 -23.72 -9.54 28.45
CA ILE A 194 -22.88 -10.21 27.43
C ILE A 194 -22.33 -9.23 26.41
N VAL A 195 -22.49 -7.93 26.66
CA VAL A 195 -21.94 -6.85 25.82
C VAL A 195 -20.87 -6.11 26.58
N GLN A 196 -19.68 -6.13 26.05
CA GLN A 196 -18.58 -5.26 26.47
C GLN A 196 -18.76 -3.89 25.82
N PHE A 197 -19.07 -2.89 26.64
CA PHE A 197 -19.15 -1.50 26.20
C PHE A 197 -17.75 -0.93 26.11
N THR A 198 -17.23 -0.84 24.89
CA THR A 198 -15.85 -0.47 24.60
C THR A 198 -15.75 1.04 24.35
N PRO A 199 -15.11 1.80 25.25
CA PRO A 199 -14.89 3.23 25.03
C PRO A 199 -13.82 3.46 23.95
N GLN A 200 -13.83 4.66 23.37
CA GLN A 200 -12.89 5.02 22.32
C GLN A 200 -11.43 5.01 22.81
N GLU A 201 -11.19 5.28 24.09
CA GLU A 201 -9.89 5.29 24.74
C GLU A 201 -9.15 3.95 24.66
N ASP A 202 -9.88 2.85 24.48
CA ASP A 202 -9.31 1.51 24.32
C ASP A 202 -8.64 1.31 22.96
N GLY A 203 -8.82 2.28 22.02
CA GLY A 203 -8.07 2.34 20.78
C GLY A 203 -8.53 1.41 19.67
N PHE A 204 -9.65 0.66 19.83
CA PHE A 204 -10.13 -0.20 18.75
C PHE A 204 -10.85 0.62 17.66
N ALA A 205 -11.93 1.30 17.99
CA ALA A 205 -12.68 2.06 16.98
C ALA A 205 -12.91 3.52 17.42
N THR A 206 -12.80 4.46 16.48
CA THR A 206 -13.18 5.85 16.67
C THR A 206 -14.36 6.21 15.77
N GLN A 207 -15.35 6.93 16.32
CA GLN A 207 -16.55 7.39 15.63
C GLN A 207 -16.40 8.90 15.36
N LEU A 208 -15.72 9.26 14.25
CA LEU A 208 -15.33 10.64 13.96
C LEU A 208 -16.52 11.58 13.70
N GLY A 209 -17.65 11.06 13.27
CA GLY A 209 -18.87 11.83 13.07
C GLY A 209 -19.34 12.54 14.34
N THR A 210 -19.17 11.92 15.50
CA THR A 210 -19.53 12.51 16.79
C THR A 210 -18.35 13.29 17.39
N VAL A 211 -17.15 12.68 17.38
CA VAL A 211 -15.98 13.22 18.08
C VAL A 211 -15.47 14.53 17.47
N LEU A 212 -15.48 14.67 16.13
CA LEU A 212 -15.00 15.90 15.45
C LEU A 212 -16.04 17.03 15.44
N ILE A 213 -17.32 16.69 15.42
CA ILE A 213 -18.39 17.71 15.33
C ILE A 213 -18.57 18.41 16.69
N LYS A 214 -18.30 17.72 17.79
CA LYS A 214 -18.52 18.21 19.15
C LYS A 214 -17.21 18.40 19.92
N LYS A 215 -16.26 19.12 19.33
CA LYS A 215 -14.93 19.38 19.90
C LYS A 215 -14.94 19.85 21.35
N ASP A 216 -15.93 20.65 21.74
CA ASP A 216 -16.05 21.17 23.11
C ASP A 216 -16.32 20.07 24.16
N HIS A 217 -16.81 18.90 23.75
CA HIS A 217 -17.07 17.76 24.62
C HIS A 217 -16.03 16.63 24.53
N PHE A 218 -15.21 16.59 23.46
CA PHE A 218 -14.40 15.42 23.12
C PHE A 218 -12.95 15.74 22.68
N GLY A 219 -12.49 16.98 22.88
CA GLY A 219 -11.10 17.37 22.60
C GLY A 219 -10.04 16.45 23.21
N ASP A 220 -10.43 15.69 24.24
CA ASP A 220 -9.56 14.76 24.95
C ASP A 220 -9.46 13.38 24.30
N LYS A 221 -10.20 13.07 23.24
CA LYS A 221 -10.31 11.72 22.68
C LYS A 221 -9.40 11.46 21.50
N LEU A 222 -8.95 12.52 20.85
CA LEU A 222 -8.06 12.46 19.70
C LEU A 222 -6.76 13.23 19.95
N LEU A 223 -5.71 12.87 19.24
CA LEU A 223 -4.44 13.58 19.29
C LEU A 223 -4.59 15.00 18.72
N GLU A 224 -4.28 16.01 19.49
CA GLU A 224 -4.31 17.43 19.09
C GLU A 224 -2.88 17.94 18.73
N PRO A 225 -2.73 18.94 17.87
CA PRO A 225 -3.77 19.76 17.21
C PRO A 225 -4.43 19.08 16.01
N THR A 226 -3.89 17.96 15.53
CA THR A 226 -4.46 17.17 14.44
C THR A 226 -4.46 15.69 14.80
N PRO A 227 -5.57 14.96 14.56
CA PRO A 227 -5.61 13.53 14.82
C PRO A 227 -4.79 12.70 13.82
N ILE A 228 -4.35 13.30 12.72
CA ILE A 228 -3.55 12.63 11.67
C ILE A 228 -2.07 12.94 11.89
N VAL A 229 -1.30 11.90 12.20
CA VAL A 229 0.16 11.96 12.28
C VAL A 229 0.70 10.75 11.53
N ASP A 230 1.63 10.94 10.62
CA ASP A 230 2.17 9.89 9.74
C ASP A 230 1.06 9.14 8.97
N ASP A 231 0.09 9.91 8.42
CA ASP A 231 -1.09 9.40 7.70
C ASP A 231 -2.03 8.50 8.54
N LEU A 232 -1.84 8.41 9.85
CA LEU A 232 -2.68 7.64 10.78
C LEU A 232 -3.47 8.55 11.71
N ILE A 233 -4.71 8.16 12.00
CA ILE A 233 -5.56 8.81 13.00
C ILE A 233 -5.28 8.17 14.35
N ARG A 234 -4.87 9.01 15.31
CA ARG A 234 -4.36 8.58 16.61
C ARG A 234 -5.23 9.08 17.76
N ASN A 235 -5.24 8.30 18.84
CA ASN A 235 -5.79 8.73 20.12
C ASN A 235 -4.84 9.72 20.83
N GLN A 236 -5.27 10.29 21.93
CA GLN A 236 -4.45 11.23 22.71
C GLN A 236 -3.15 10.65 23.29
N LYS A 237 -3.01 9.31 23.34
CA LYS A 237 -1.77 8.65 23.73
C LYS A 237 -0.79 8.52 22.55
N GLY A 238 -1.17 8.96 21.34
CA GLY A 238 -0.40 8.81 20.13
C GLY A 238 -0.50 7.42 19.48
N GLU A 239 -1.43 6.57 19.93
CA GLU A 239 -1.64 5.24 19.39
C GLU A 239 -2.65 5.28 18.23
N PRO A 240 -2.39 4.63 17.10
CA PRO A 240 -3.36 4.57 16.02
C PRO A 240 -4.53 3.66 16.40
N PHE A 241 -5.75 4.09 16.07
CA PHE A 241 -6.94 3.25 16.17
C PHE A 241 -6.83 2.06 15.21
N VAL A 242 -7.47 0.94 15.57
CA VAL A 242 -7.60 -0.21 14.66
C VAL A 242 -8.58 0.13 13.54
N ILE A 243 -9.74 0.70 13.89
CA ILE A 243 -10.80 1.11 12.95
C ILE A 243 -11.10 2.60 13.10
N VAL A 244 -11.19 3.29 11.97
CA VAL A 244 -11.68 4.68 11.89
C VAL A 244 -12.96 4.70 11.10
N HIS A 245 -14.05 5.13 11.72
CA HIS A 245 -15.37 5.22 11.14
C HIS A 245 -15.86 6.67 11.02
N GLN A 246 -16.76 6.94 10.06
CA GLN A 246 -17.38 8.25 9.81
C GLN A 246 -16.36 9.37 9.48
N TYR A 247 -15.24 9.01 8.87
CA TYR A 247 -14.23 9.99 8.44
C TYR A 247 -14.78 10.97 7.39
N ASP A 248 -15.82 10.58 6.66
CA ASP A 248 -16.43 11.38 5.61
C ASP A 248 -17.29 12.55 6.14
N ARG A 249 -17.57 12.59 7.44
CA ARG A 249 -18.26 13.71 8.10
C ARG A 249 -17.39 14.97 8.15
N ASN A 250 -16.07 14.84 8.00
CA ASN A 250 -15.15 15.96 7.85
C ASN A 250 -14.62 15.99 6.39
N PRO A 251 -14.94 17.03 5.58
CA PRO A 251 -14.57 17.07 4.18
C PRO A 251 -13.06 17.04 3.91
N GLN A 252 -12.25 17.65 4.79
CA GLN A 252 -10.79 17.64 4.67
C GLN A 252 -10.23 16.26 4.93
N LEU A 253 -10.71 15.59 5.98
CA LEU A 253 -10.31 14.23 6.34
C LEU A 253 -10.73 13.23 5.26
N LYS A 254 -11.98 13.36 4.75
CA LYS A 254 -12.46 12.58 3.61
C LYS A 254 -11.53 12.70 2.42
N GLN A 255 -11.19 13.94 2.05
CA GLN A 255 -10.32 14.20 0.91
C GLN A 255 -8.92 13.61 1.13
N SER A 256 -8.37 13.73 2.33
CA SER A 256 -7.07 13.17 2.69
C SER A 256 -7.08 11.64 2.54
N ILE A 257 -8.03 10.97 3.18
CA ILE A 257 -8.15 9.50 3.14
C ILE A 257 -8.40 9.01 1.70
N HIS A 258 -9.33 9.62 0.96
CA HIS A 258 -9.53 9.22 -0.43
C HIS A 258 -8.30 9.45 -1.32
N ASN A 259 -7.47 10.46 -1.02
CA ASN A 259 -6.23 10.66 -1.75
C ASN A 259 -5.17 9.59 -1.44
N MET A 260 -5.14 9.05 -0.21
CA MET A 260 -4.25 7.93 0.15
C MET A 260 -4.53 6.69 -0.71
N TYR A 261 -5.82 6.41 -0.95
CA TYR A 261 -6.28 5.23 -1.71
C TYR A 261 -6.69 5.53 -3.16
N LYS A 262 -6.50 6.76 -3.61
CA LYS A 262 -6.77 7.12 -5.00
C LYS A 262 -5.83 6.35 -5.91
N ASP A 263 -6.36 5.80 -7.02
CA ASP A 263 -5.50 5.25 -8.05
C ASP A 263 -4.49 6.31 -8.47
N LYS A 264 -3.23 6.04 -8.20
CA LYS A 264 -2.16 6.85 -8.75
C LYS A 264 -2.21 6.61 -10.25
N ILE A 265 -2.90 7.49 -10.97
CA ILE A 265 -2.94 7.44 -12.43
C ILE A 265 -1.50 7.65 -12.90
N TYR A 266 -0.85 6.54 -13.20
CA TYR A 266 0.44 6.60 -13.85
C TYR A 266 0.22 7.17 -15.26
N THR A 267 0.55 8.43 -15.43
CA THR A 267 0.63 9.03 -16.76
C THR A 267 2.01 8.70 -17.30
N GLU A 268 2.05 8.01 -18.45
CA GLU A 268 3.33 7.76 -19.13
C GLU A 268 4.09 9.08 -19.28
N PRO A 269 5.34 9.15 -18.83
CA PRO A 269 6.15 10.33 -19.02
C PRO A 269 6.41 10.55 -20.50
N SER A 270 6.30 11.76 -20.97
CA SER A 270 6.60 12.14 -22.34
C SER A 270 7.47 13.40 -22.39
N LYS A 271 8.18 13.62 -23.49
CA LYS A 271 8.98 14.84 -23.69
C LYS A 271 8.13 16.10 -23.56
N ASP A 272 6.87 16.04 -24.00
CA ASP A 272 5.96 17.20 -24.05
C ASP A 272 5.49 17.63 -22.64
N ASN A 273 5.55 16.73 -21.66
CA ASN A 273 5.18 17.02 -20.26
C ASN A 273 6.36 16.88 -19.30
N ALA A 274 7.59 16.84 -19.80
CA ALA A 274 8.79 16.80 -18.98
C ALA A 274 8.95 18.09 -18.18
N LEU A 275 9.19 17.96 -16.87
CA LEU A 275 9.49 19.11 -16.01
C LEU A 275 10.92 19.60 -16.15
N GLY A 276 11.80 18.83 -16.80
CA GLY A 276 13.24 19.03 -16.81
C GLY A 276 13.87 18.57 -15.49
N PHE A 277 14.96 17.84 -15.60
CA PHE A 277 15.75 17.46 -14.43
C PHE A 277 16.66 18.63 -14.01
N SER A 278 16.66 18.93 -12.71
CA SER A 278 17.70 19.69 -12.04
C SER A 278 17.97 19.07 -10.68
N TYR A 279 19.19 19.21 -10.19
CA TYR A 279 19.57 18.70 -8.87
C TYR A 279 18.70 19.28 -7.75
N GLU A 280 18.37 20.57 -7.82
CA GLU A 280 17.50 21.25 -6.83
C GLU A 280 16.08 20.68 -6.84
N ASN A 281 15.49 20.46 -8.03
CA ASN A 281 14.17 19.85 -8.15
C ASN A 281 14.17 18.41 -7.59
N TRP A 282 15.23 17.67 -7.83
CA TRP A 282 15.37 16.33 -7.26
C TRP A 282 15.47 16.37 -5.73
N LEU A 283 16.24 17.27 -5.14
CA LEU A 283 16.32 17.42 -3.68
C LEU A 283 14.96 17.63 -3.03
N SER A 284 14.02 18.31 -3.70
CA SER A 284 12.66 18.55 -3.21
C SER A 284 11.82 17.28 -3.06
N ILE A 285 12.14 16.21 -3.81
CA ILE A 285 11.42 14.93 -3.77
C ILE A 285 12.23 13.80 -3.15
N ARG A 286 13.53 14.01 -2.90
CA ARG A 286 14.46 12.98 -2.41
C ARG A 286 13.98 12.30 -1.14
N SER A 287 13.38 13.06 -0.22
CA SER A 287 12.88 12.54 1.06
C SER A 287 11.79 11.49 0.91
N LYS A 288 11.03 11.52 -0.19
CA LYS A 288 10.00 10.52 -0.49
C LYS A 288 10.59 9.14 -0.80
N GLY A 289 11.78 9.10 -1.38
CA GLY A 289 12.48 7.84 -1.66
C GLY A 289 13.14 7.22 -0.43
N LYS A 290 13.34 8.00 0.64
CA LYS A 290 13.96 7.52 1.89
C LYS A 290 12.91 7.01 2.88
N TYR A 291 12.24 5.94 2.57
CA TYR A 291 11.16 5.40 3.42
C TYR A 291 11.55 4.11 4.15
N ASP A 292 12.49 3.32 3.62
CA ASP A 292 12.92 2.04 4.18
C ASP A 292 14.08 2.23 5.16
N THR A 293 13.76 2.17 6.45
CA THR A 293 14.75 2.37 7.52
C THR A 293 15.78 1.24 7.59
N GLN A 294 15.37 -0.01 7.33
CA GLN A 294 16.29 -1.16 7.34
C GLN A 294 17.28 -1.08 6.17
N TYR A 295 16.79 -0.65 5.01
CA TYR A 295 17.64 -0.42 3.85
C TYR A 295 18.60 0.77 4.09
N ASN A 296 18.13 1.84 4.75
CA ASN A 296 19.01 2.94 5.16
C ASN A 296 20.11 2.48 6.12
N ASP A 297 19.78 1.67 7.12
CA ASP A 297 20.75 1.15 8.08
C ASP A 297 21.82 0.27 7.42
N LEU A 298 21.45 -0.49 6.39
CA LEU A 298 22.38 -1.28 5.58
C LEU A 298 23.36 -0.39 4.81
N LEU A 299 22.88 0.73 4.24
CA LEU A 299 23.66 1.63 3.38
C LEU A 299 24.42 2.71 4.14
N LYS A 300 24.03 3.02 5.37
CA LYS A 300 24.55 4.16 6.15
C LYS A 300 26.06 4.07 6.31
N ASP A 301 26.71 5.18 5.97
CA ASP A 301 28.17 5.37 6.04
C ASP A 301 28.99 4.38 5.19
N LYS A 302 28.39 3.69 4.22
CA LYS A 302 29.03 2.68 3.36
C LYS A 302 29.55 3.28 2.06
N ARG A 303 30.66 2.72 1.59
CA ARG A 303 31.16 2.88 0.22
C ARG A 303 30.47 1.86 -0.67
N VAL A 304 29.66 2.35 -1.60
CA VAL A 304 28.81 1.52 -2.47
C VAL A 304 29.30 1.58 -3.90
N ILE A 305 29.35 0.45 -4.60
CA ILE A 305 29.67 0.42 -6.04
C ILE A 305 28.54 -0.25 -6.84
N ILE A 306 28.14 0.38 -7.94
CA ILE A 306 27.26 -0.22 -8.96
C ILE A 306 28.09 -0.68 -10.14
N VAL A 307 27.95 -1.96 -10.50
CA VAL A 307 28.63 -2.58 -11.65
C VAL A 307 27.64 -2.76 -12.80
N GLY A 308 27.83 -1.97 -13.85
CA GLY A 308 26.98 -1.95 -15.04
C GLY A 308 27.28 -3.06 -16.07
N PRO A 309 26.49 -3.13 -17.16
CA PRO A 309 26.55 -4.19 -18.15
C PRO A 309 27.52 -3.93 -19.30
N SER A 310 28.25 -2.80 -19.29
CA SER A 310 29.11 -2.41 -20.45
C SER A 310 30.22 -3.41 -20.75
N PRO A 311 30.52 -3.66 -22.03
CA PRO A 311 31.70 -4.39 -22.47
C PRO A 311 33.04 -3.75 -22.06
N SER A 312 33.05 -2.46 -21.74
CA SER A 312 34.26 -1.72 -21.34
C SER A 312 34.95 -2.25 -20.08
N LEU A 313 34.23 -3.04 -19.27
CA LEU A 313 34.81 -3.69 -18.10
C LEU A 313 35.61 -4.96 -18.43
N VAL A 314 35.44 -5.54 -19.63
CA VAL A 314 36.14 -6.75 -20.04
C VAL A 314 37.63 -6.45 -20.24
N GLY A 315 38.50 -7.21 -19.57
CA GLY A 315 39.93 -7.00 -19.58
C GLY A 315 40.41 -5.82 -18.72
N SER A 316 39.53 -5.23 -17.91
CA SER A 316 39.91 -4.08 -17.07
C SER A 316 40.76 -4.45 -15.85
N GLY A 317 40.70 -5.71 -15.38
CA GLY A 317 41.39 -6.16 -14.17
C GLY A 317 40.86 -5.52 -12.88
N LYS A 318 39.65 -4.91 -12.89
CA LYS A 318 39.07 -4.15 -11.75
C LYS A 318 38.41 -5.02 -10.70
N GLY A 319 38.36 -6.34 -10.88
CA GLY A 319 37.58 -7.23 -10.02
C GLY A 319 37.90 -7.08 -8.53
N LYS A 320 39.21 -7.02 -8.19
CA LYS A 320 39.62 -6.82 -6.79
C LYS A 320 39.21 -5.43 -6.24
N GLU A 321 39.35 -4.39 -7.04
CA GLU A 321 38.93 -3.03 -6.67
C GLU A 321 37.41 -2.99 -6.37
N ILE A 322 36.61 -3.66 -7.22
CA ILE A 322 35.15 -3.78 -7.02
C ILE A 322 34.84 -4.51 -5.72
N ASP A 323 35.51 -5.62 -5.43
CA ASP A 323 35.27 -6.40 -4.22
C ASP A 323 35.74 -5.73 -2.92
N ASP A 324 36.56 -4.67 -2.99
CA ASP A 324 37.01 -3.87 -1.84
C ASP A 324 35.99 -2.83 -1.35
N TYR A 325 34.86 -2.64 -2.04
CA TYR A 325 33.78 -1.78 -1.56
C TYR A 325 32.99 -2.45 -0.44
N ASP A 326 32.38 -1.63 0.45
CA ASP A 326 31.55 -2.16 1.54
C ASP A 326 30.32 -2.90 1.00
N ILE A 327 29.73 -2.38 -0.09
CA ILE A 327 28.55 -2.95 -0.77
C ILE A 327 28.78 -2.95 -2.28
N VAL A 328 28.60 -4.12 -2.90
CA VAL A 328 28.66 -4.33 -4.35
C VAL A 328 27.27 -4.58 -4.90
N ILE A 329 26.85 -3.75 -5.85
CA ILE A 329 25.51 -3.79 -6.47
C ILE A 329 25.61 -4.24 -7.92
N ARG A 330 24.72 -5.16 -8.30
CA ARG A 330 24.57 -5.59 -9.69
C ARG A 330 23.14 -5.42 -10.17
N ILE A 331 22.97 -5.24 -11.47
CA ILE A 331 21.68 -4.94 -12.07
C ILE A 331 21.26 -6.04 -13.04
N ASN A 332 20.02 -6.51 -12.91
CA ASN A 332 19.40 -7.51 -13.79
C ASN A 332 20.31 -8.73 -14.04
N LYS A 333 20.65 -9.04 -15.29
CA LYS A 333 21.50 -10.18 -15.66
C LYS A 333 23.00 -10.02 -15.28
N GLY A 334 23.35 -9.00 -14.52
CA GLY A 334 24.66 -8.88 -13.87
C GLY A 334 24.87 -9.86 -12.71
N PHE A 335 23.80 -10.57 -12.31
CA PHE A 335 23.86 -11.69 -11.35
C PHE A 335 23.19 -12.94 -11.94
N PRO A 336 23.78 -14.14 -11.80
CA PRO A 336 25.12 -14.41 -11.25
C PRO A 336 26.23 -13.81 -12.12
N ILE A 337 27.43 -13.69 -11.52
CA ILE A 337 28.60 -13.20 -12.26
C ILE A 337 28.99 -14.23 -13.32
N GLU A 338 29.35 -13.76 -14.49
CA GLU A 338 29.77 -14.60 -15.61
C GLU A 338 31.04 -15.38 -15.24
N GLU A 339 31.04 -16.68 -15.47
CA GLU A 339 32.18 -17.56 -15.18
C GLU A 339 33.45 -17.08 -15.88
N GLY A 340 34.53 -16.93 -15.13
CA GLY A 340 35.83 -16.45 -15.62
C GLY A 340 35.95 -14.95 -15.76
N MET A 341 34.91 -14.16 -15.34
CA MET A 341 34.93 -12.70 -15.40
C MET A 341 35.21 -12.04 -14.05
N GLU A 342 35.50 -12.82 -13.03
CA GLU A 342 35.73 -12.33 -11.67
C GLU A 342 36.90 -11.36 -11.55
N SER A 343 37.95 -11.54 -12.39
CA SER A 343 39.09 -10.63 -12.44
C SER A 343 38.72 -9.21 -12.91
N ASP A 344 37.65 -9.08 -13.71
CA ASP A 344 37.21 -7.82 -14.28
C ASP A 344 36.00 -7.24 -13.57
N LEU A 345 35.09 -8.09 -13.12
CA LEU A 345 33.79 -7.71 -12.56
C LEU A 345 33.69 -7.86 -11.03
N GLY A 346 34.72 -8.46 -10.37
CA GLY A 346 34.63 -8.86 -8.98
C GLY A 346 33.78 -10.13 -8.76
N SER A 347 33.85 -10.68 -7.58
CA SER A 347 33.19 -11.95 -7.20
C SER A 347 32.00 -11.77 -6.28
N ARG A 348 31.83 -10.59 -5.67
CA ARG A 348 30.78 -10.28 -4.70
C ARG A 348 29.53 -9.69 -5.33
N THR A 349 28.42 -9.93 -4.68
CA THR A 349 27.14 -9.24 -4.87
C THR A 349 26.43 -9.18 -3.53
N ASP A 350 26.23 -7.99 -2.99
CA ASP A 350 25.54 -7.78 -1.73
C ASP A 350 24.08 -7.39 -1.98
N ILE A 351 23.83 -6.57 -3.01
CA ILE A 351 22.49 -6.16 -3.43
C ILE A 351 22.34 -6.42 -4.93
N HIS A 352 21.24 -7.06 -5.29
CA HIS A 352 20.87 -7.28 -6.69
C HIS A 352 19.63 -6.47 -7.05
N TYR A 353 19.80 -5.39 -7.80
CA TYR A 353 18.70 -4.65 -8.39
C TYR A 353 18.16 -5.38 -9.61
N HIS A 354 16.92 -5.84 -9.52
CA HIS A 354 16.27 -6.58 -10.59
C HIS A 354 14.93 -5.94 -10.95
N CYS A 355 14.67 -5.71 -12.23
CA CYS A 355 13.40 -5.13 -12.68
C CYS A 355 12.19 -6.07 -12.50
N LEU A 356 12.38 -7.25 -11.97
CA LEU A 356 11.41 -8.34 -11.74
C LEU A 356 10.65 -8.82 -13.00
N HIS A 357 11.01 -8.31 -14.16
CA HIS A 357 10.53 -8.80 -15.45
C HIS A 357 11.46 -9.91 -15.94
N THR A 358 11.03 -11.16 -15.80
CA THR A 358 11.88 -12.35 -16.00
C THR A 358 12.14 -12.73 -17.47
N HIS A 359 11.55 -11.98 -18.42
CA HIS A 359 11.82 -12.22 -19.84
C HIS A 359 13.30 -12.01 -20.18
N PRO A 360 13.94 -12.89 -20.98
CA PRO A 360 15.36 -12.80 -21.32
C PRO A 360 15.80 -11.47 -21.97
N ALA A 361 14.92 -10.78 -22.67
CA ALA A 361 15.19 -9.45 -23.22
C ALA A 361 15.20 -8.32 -22.17
N CYS A 362 14.74 -8.60 -20.95
CA CYS A 362 14.62 -7.65 -19.84
C CYS A 362 15.57 -8.03 -18.68
N GLY A 363 15.03 -8.24 -17.48
CA GLY A 363 15.81 -8.61 -16.29
C GLY A 363 16.41 -10.02 -16.34
N GLY A 364 15.73 -10.95 -17.01
CA GLY A 364 16.15 -12.35 -17.06
C GLY A 364 15.69 -13.17 -15.84
N LYS A 365 16.21 -14.36 -15.69
CA LYS A 365 15.87 -15.29 -14.61
C LYS A 365 16.32 -14.75 -13.24
N ILE A 366 15.51 -14.95 -12.21
CA ILE A 366 15.86 -14.70 -10.82
C ILE A 366 16.42 -16.01 -10.22
N PHE A 367 17.60 -15.94 -9.64
CA PHE A 367 18.34 -17.09 -9.11
C PHE A 367 18.19 -17.17 -7.58
N TYR A 368 16.98 -17.49 -7.13
CA TYR A 368 16.58 -17.46 -5.71
C TYR A 368 17.50 -18.27 -4.80
N GLU A 369 17.84 -19.49 -5.19
CA GLU A 369 18.70 -20.40 -4.40
C GLU A 369 20.09 -19.78 -4.20
N GLU A 370 20.73 -19.36 -5.28
CA GLU A 370 22.06 -18.75 -5.23
C GLU A 370 22.10 -17.43 -4.47
N MET A 371 21.03 -16.61 -4.59
CA MET A 371 20.87 -15.37 -3.80
C MET A 371 20.75 -15.67 -2.32
N LYS A 372 20.01 -16.72 -1.94
CA LYS A 372 19.87 -17.15 -0.56
C LYS A 372 21.20 -17.65 0.00
N ASP A 373 21.91 -18.49 -0.73
CA ASP A 373 23.18 -19.05 -0.31
C ASP A 373 24.25 -17.97 -0.11
N LYS A 374 24.21 -16.92 -0.93
CA LYS A 374 25.12 -15.78 -0.85
C LYS A 374 24.59 -14.61 -0.01
N ASN A 375 23.43 -14.74 0.61
CA ASN A 375 22.76 -13.70 1.40
C ASN A 375 22.60 -12.36 0.65
N VAL A 376 22.17 -12.43 -0.61
CA VAL A 376 21.97 -11.25 -1.47
C VAL A 376 20.61 -10.62 -1.18
N LEU A 377 20.60 -9.30 -0.94
CA LEU A 377 19.37 -8.53 -0.87
C LEU A 377 18.87 -8.28 -2.31
N VAL A 378 17.60 -8.56 -2.56
CA VAL A 378 16.96 -8.21 -3.84
C VAL A 378 16.34 -6.83 -3.74
N SER A 379 16.62 -5.95 -4.69
CA SER A 379 16.00 -4.64 -4.78
C SER A 379 15.32 -4.46 -6.14
N CYS A 380 14.11 -3.86 -6.14
CA CYS A 380 13.42 -3.51 -7.37
C CYS A 380 13.42 -2.00 -7.59
N PRO A 381 13.99 -1.48 -8.68
CA PRO A 381 14.02 -0.04 -8.97
C PRO A 381 12.66 0.48 -9.45
N TYR A 382 11.69 -0.40 -9.66
CA TYR A 382 10.36 -0.08 -10.13
C TYR A 382 9.30 -0.41 -9.07
N PRO A 383 8.47 0.55 -8.67
CA PRO A 383 7.47 0.32 -7.64
C PRO A 383 6.29 -0.54 -8.11
N LYS A 384 5.55 -1.06 -7.13
CA LYS A 384 4.49 -2.07 -7.29
C LYS A 384 3.36 -1.68 -8.27
N TYR A 385 3.12 -0.39 -8.49
CA TYR A 385 1.89 0.09 -9.14
C TYR A 385 2.11 0.96 -10.39
N VAL A 386 3.23 0.84 -11.07
CA VAL A 386 3.55 1.68 -12.23
C VAL A 386 3.42 0.95 -13.56
N GLY A 387 2.17 0.65 -13.94
CA GLY A 387 1.80 0.23 -15.29
C GLY A 387 2.15 -1.23 -15.67
N PRO A 388 1.66 -1.73 -16.81
CA PRO A 388 1.71 -3.14 -17.19
C PRO A 388 3.09 -3.65 -17.62
N PHE A 389 4.09 -2.78 -17.74
CA PHE A 389 5.44 -3.12 -18.23
C PHE A 389 6.51 -3.13 -17.14
N HIS A 390 6.14 -2.88 -15.89
CA HIS A 390 7.04 -2.94 -14.75
C HIS A 390 6.95 -4.30 -14.08
N GLY A 391 8.07 -4.73 -13.51
CA GLY A 391 8.23 -6.05 -12.96
C GLY A 391 7.10 -6.38 -11.97
N ASP A 392 6.75 -7.63 -11.97
CA ASP A 392 5.68 -8.13 -11.14
C ASP A 392 6.16 -8.30 -9.69
N VAL A 393 6.20 -7.20 -8.95
CA VAL A 393 6.55 -7.20 -7.52
C VAL A 393 5.65 -8.17 -6.74
N THR A 394 4.38 -8.25 -7.08
CA THR A 394 3.42 -9.14 -6.42
C THR A 394 3.77 -10.61 -6.65
N SER A 395 4.10 -10.99 -7.89
CA SER A 395 4.54 -12.35 -8.20
C SER A 395 5.86 -12.67 -7.52
N PHE A 396 6.81 -11.72 -7.49
CA PHE A 396 8.06 -11.88 -6.77
C PHE A 396 7.82 -12.09 -5.26
N GLU A 397 7.04 -11.24 -4.61
CA GLU A 397 6.70 -11.37 -3.18
C GLU A 397 6.07 -12.72 -2.87
N SER A 398 5.17 -13.20 -3.75
CA SER A 398 4.53 -14.52 -3.60
C SER A 398 5.54 -15.67 -3.67
N GLU A 399 6.44 -15.64 -4.65
CA GLU A 399 7.48 -16.67 -4.78
C GLU A 399 8.53 -16.56 -3.67
N ASN A 400 8.89 -15.33 -3.28
CA ASN A 400 9.87 -15.05 -2.23
C ASN A 400 9.46 -15.55 -0.84
N LYS A 401 8.16 -15.79 -0.58
CA LYS A 401 7.72 -16.45 0.65
C LYS A 401 8.39 -17.81 0.89
N LYS A 402 8.80 -18.52 -0.17
CA LYS A 402 9.51 -19.81 -0.07
C LYS A 402 10.99 -19.62 0.25
N TRP A 403 11.57 -18.51 -0.19
CA TRP A 403 13.01 -18.26 -0.11
C TRP A 403 13.40 -17.36 1.05
N ASN A 404 12.50 -16.45 1.43
CA ASN A 404 12.71 -15.45 2.48
C ASN A 404 13.97 -14.59 2.25
N LEU A 405 14.15 -14.12 1.01
CA LEU A 405 15.21 -13.15 0.68
C LEU A 405 14.85 -11.77 1.23
N PRO A 406 15.82 -11.02 1.76
CA PRO A 406 15.60 -9.61 2.06
C PRO A 406 15.21 -8.86 0.78
N PHE A 407 14.20 -7.99 0.86
CA PHE A 407 13.65 -7.32 -0.31
C PHE A 407 13.42 -5.84 -0.05
N HIS A 408 13.84 -5.01 -0.97
CA HIS A 408 13.59 -3.58 -1.06
C HIS A 408 12.92 -3.23 -2.40
N CYS A 409 12.10 -2.18 -2.42
CA CYS A 409 11.44 -1.70 -3.64
C CYS A 409 11.39 -0.18 -3.64
N ALA A 410 11.68 0.48 -4.74
CA ALA A 410 11.63 1.94 -4.82
C ALA A 410 10.22 2.49 -4.53
N ASP A 411 10.15 3.66 -3.90
CA ASP A 411 8.88 4.33 -3.60
C ASP A 411 8.15 4.77 -4.88
N THR A 412 6.82 4.66 -4.88
CA THR A 412 5.99 4.95 -6.06
C THR A 412 5.96 6.43 -6.41
N ASP A 413 5.78 7.31 -5.43
CA ASP A 413 5.68 8.76 -5.67
C ASP A 413 7.03 9.34 -6.06
N TYR A 414 8.09 8.80 -5.45
CA TYR A 414 9.46 9.14 -5.82
C TYR A 414 9.76 8.76 -7.27
N TYR A 415 9.47 7.50 -7.66
CA TYR A 415 9.64 7.04 -9.04
C TYR A 415 8.88 7.90 -10.05
N ILE A 416 7.60 8.19 -9.78
CA ILE A 416 6.77 9.04 -10.63
C ILE A 416 7.38 10.45 -10.75
N GLY A 417 7.90 11.00 -9.65
CA GLY A 417 8.59 12.29 -9.65
C GLY A 417 9.82 12.30 -10.55
N VAL A 418 10.68 11.30 -10.43
CA VAL A 418 11.87 11.15 -11.30
C VAL A 418 11.47 10.99 -12.77
N ALA A 419 10.50 10.12 -13.07
CA ALA A 419 10.04 9.90 -14.43
C ALA A 419 9.43 11.17 -15.09
N LYS A 420 8.71 11.98 -14.33
CA LYS A 420 8.18 13.27 -14.77
C LYS A 420 9.28 14.29 -15.05
N MET A 421 10.33 14.34 -14.23
CA MET A 421 11.48 15.22 -14.48
C MET A 421 12.17 14.84 -15.78
N LEU A 422 12.35 13.55 -16.02
CA LEU A 422 13.00 13.05 -17.23
C LEU A 422 12.15 13.16 -18.50
N GLY A 423 10.83 13.20 -18.40
CA GLY A 423 9.92 13.05 -19.54
C GLY A 423 10.05 11.70 -20.24
N THR A 424 10.56 10.70 -19.52
CA THR A 424 10.73 9.32 -19.98
C THR A 424 10.81 8.39 -18.78
N ARG A 425 10.54 7.11 -18.99
CA ARG A 425 10.78 6.11 -17.94
C ARG A 425 12.28 6.01 -17.65
N PRO A 426 12.72 6.12 -16.40
CA PRO A 426 14.10 5.80 -16.06
C PRO A 426 14.36 4.31 -16.33
N ASN A 427 15.51 3.97 -16.89
CA ASN A 427 15.94 2.57 -16.97
C ASN A 427 16.38 2.06 -15.59
N ALA A 428 16.52 0.74 -15.46
CA ALA A 428 16.88 0.12 -14.18
C ALA A 428 18.16 0.71 -13.58
N GLY A 429 19.18 0.98 -14.41
CA GLY A 429 20.44 1.56 -13.94
C GLY A 429 20.27 2.98 -13.38
N THR A 430 19.61 3.85 -14.13
CA THR A 430 19.34 5.22 -13.69
C THR A 430 18.49 5.24 -12.41
N MET A 431 17.44 4.43 -12.36
CA MET A 431 16.60 4.40 -11.18
C MET A 431 17.31 3.80 -9.96
N THR A 432 18.22 2.82 -10.16
CA THR A 432 19.08 2.32 -9.08
C THR A 432 19.96 3.42 -8.50
N ILE A 433 20.56 4.26 -9.33
CA ILE A 433 21.36 5.41 -8.88
C ILE A 433 20.50 6.36 -8.04
N MET A 434 19.33 6.71 -8.56
CA MET A 434 18.42 7.66 -7.91
C MET A 434 17.88 7.14 -6.59
N ASP A 435 17.53 5.86 -6.51
CA ASP A 435 17.02 5.22 -5.30
C ASP A 435 18.11 5.19 -4.20
N LEU A 436 19.31 4.73 -4.52
CA LEU A 436 20.43 4.70 -3.57
C LEU A 436 20.79 6.07 -3.00
N LEU A 437 20.76 7.13 -3.81
CA LEU A 437 21.07 8.48 -3.37
C LEU A 437 20.04 9.08 -2.43
N CYS A 438 18.87 8.47 -2.27
CA CYS A 438 17.92 8.85 -1.22
C CYS A 438 18.44 8.52 0.17
N TYR A 439 19.32 7.54 0.32
CA TYR A 439 19.81 7.01 1.59
C TYR A 439 21.15 7.62 2.03
N ASP A 440 21.57 7.34 3.26
CA ASP A 440 22.72 7.96 3.93
C ASP A 440 24.05 7.24 3.67
N LEU A 441 24.26 6.77 2.44
CA LEU A 441 25.53 6.18 2.02
C LEU A 441 26.66 7.24 2.05
N LYS A 442 27.90 6.78 2.27
CA LYS A 442 29.07 7.63 2.29
C LYS A 442 29.52 8.02 0.87
N GLU A 443 29.63 7.04 -0.01
CA GLU A 443 30.09 7.21 -1.38
C GLU A 443 29.36 6.25 -2.31
N LEU A 444 28.98 6.72 -3.50
CA LEU A 444 28.41 5.93 -4.59
C LEU A 444 29.32 5.95 -5.80
N HIS A 445 29.94 4.83 -6.09
CA HIS A 445 30.76 4.65 -7.27
C HIS A 445 29.95 3.94 -8.36
N ILE A 446 30.03 4.44 -9.59
CA ILE A 446 29.30 3.91 -10.74
C ILE A 446 30.30 3.53 -11.82
N THR A 447 30.30 2.29 -12.24
CA THR A 447 31.22 1.79 -13.30
C THR A 447 30.50 0.91 -14.31
N GLY A 448 30.98 0.94 -15.56
CA GLY A 448 30.42 0.13 -16.64
C GLY A 448 29.05 0.60 -17.15
N PHE A 449 28.79 1.91 -17.10
CA PHE A 449 27.61 2.55 -17.70
C PHE A 449 28.00 3.38 -18.90
N THR A 450 27.58 2.98 -20.10
CA THR A 450 27.89 3.67 -21.37
C THR A 450 26.64 4.11 -22.10
N TRP A 451 25.45 4.01 -21.46
CA TRP A 451 24.16 4.22 -22.12
C TRP A 451 24.03 3.47 -23.44
N PHE A 452 24.58 2.23 -23.42
CA PHE A 452 24.58 1.28 -24.53
C PHE A 452 25.34 1.72 -25.80
N ARG A 453 26.17 2.75 -25.72
CA ARG A 453 26.96 3.25 -26.88
C ARG A 453 27.93 2.21 -27.44
N ASP A 454 28.45 1.35 -26.58
CA ASP A 454 29.29 0.20 -26.92
C ASP A 454 28.53 -1.15 -26.87
N GLY A 455 27.21 -1.09 -26.69
CA GLY A 455 26.34 -2.25 -26.55
C GLY A 455 26.39 -2.90 -25.17
N TRP A 456 26.25 -4.20 -25.13
CA TRP A 456 26.28 -5.02 -23.92
C TRP A 456 27.32 -6.12 -24.05
N ARG A 457 27.78 -6.64 -22.94
CA ARG A 457 28.48 -7.92 -22.94
C ARG A 457 27.60 -8.98 -23.60
N LYS A 458 28.16 -9.84 -24.42
CA LYS A 458 27.40 -10.86 -25.18
C LYS A 458 26.57 -11.75 -24.25
N THR A 459 27.15 -12.18 -23.16
CA THR A 459 26.52 -12.99 -22.11
C THR A 459 25.42 -12.24 -21.37
N TYR A 460 25.47 -10.91 -21.28
CA TYR A 460 24.43 -10.11 -20.70
C TYR A 460 23.21 -9.97 -21.64
N LYS A 461 23.42 -9.72 -22.93
CA LYS A 461 22.33 -9.60 -23.90
C LYS A 461 22.83 -9.84 -25.33
N ASP A 462 22.38 -10.91 -25.95
CA ASP A 462 22.59 -11.17 -27.38
C ASP A 462 21.25 -11.04 -28.14
N HIS A 463 21.13 -10.00 -28.97
CA HIS A 463 19.91 -9.73 -29.71
C HIS A 463 19.62 -10.75 -30.78
N CYS A 464 20.68 -11.31 -31.42
CA CYS A 464 20.51 -12.30 -32.48
C CYS A 464 20.02 -13.63 -31.90
N GLU A 465 20.50 -14.00 -30.70
CA GLU A 465 19.99 -15.17 -29.98
C GLU A 465 18.52 -14.99 -29.56
N LEU A 466 18.16 -13.78 -29.08
CA LEU A 466 16.81 -13.49 -28.55
C LEU A 466 15.75 -13.33 -29.64
N PHE A 467 16.09 -12.77 -30.80
CA PHE A 467 15.11 -12.34 -31.81
C PHE A 467 15.37 -12.90 -33.20
N GLY A 468 16.43 -13.72 -33.40
CA GLY A 468 16.94 -14.16 -34.70
C GLY A 468 17.87 -13.15 -35.37
N GLU A 469 18.60 -13.60 -36.39
CA GLU A 469 19.74 -12.86 -36.96
C GLU A 469 19.37 -11.47 -37.52
N GLU A 470 18.31 -11.38 -38.33
CA GLU A 470 17.93 -10.11 -38.97
C GLU A 470 17.28 -9.13 -37.99
N GLU A 471 16.29 -9.58 -37.24
CA GLU A 471 15.59 -8.74 -36.28
C GLU A 471 16.50 -8.35 -35.10
N GLY A 472 17.40 -9.25 -34.70
CA GLY A 472 18.37 -8.98 -33.66
C GLY A 472 19.36 -7.88 -34.08
N LYS A 473 19.88 -7.91 -35.33
CA LYS A 473 20.73 -6.84 -35.86
C LYS A 473 20.00 -5.51 -35.90
N ARG A 474 18.77 -5.49 -36.43
CA ARG A 474 17.92 -4.29 -36.50
C ARG A 474 17.65 -3.68 -35.12
N LYS A 475 17.30 -4.51 -34.13
CA LYS A 475 17.07 -4.05 -32.76
C LYS A 475 18.33 -3.50 -32.11
N ARG A 476 19.48 -4.18 -32.33
CA ARG A 476 20.78 -3.72 -31.85
C ARG A 476 21.16 -2.37 -32.45
N GLU A 477 21.03 -2.21 -33.76
CA GLU A 477 21.31 -0.94 -34.46
C GLU A 477 20.43 0.19 -33.93
N LYS A 478 19.14 -0.08 -33.73
CA LYS A 478 18.20 0.87 -33.16
C LYS A 478 18.54 1.26 -31.71
N GLU A 479 18.99 0.31 -30.92
CA GLU A 479 19.42 0.59 -29.53
C GLU A 479 20.73 1.41 -29.53
N LEU A 480 21.67 1.12 -30.42
CA LEU A 480 22.94 1.85 -30.54
C LEU A 480 22.79 3.25 -31.15
N SER A 481 21.78 3.49 -31.97
CA SER A 481 21.52 4.82 -32.56
C SER A 481 20.99 5.85 -31.54
N GLY A 482 20.69 5.44 -30.32
CA GLY A 482 20.03 6.30 -29.32
C GLY A 482 18.54 6.49 -29.55
N GLU A 483 18.00 5.98 -30.64
CA GLU A 483 16.56 5.91 -30.92
C GLU A 483 15.95 4.70 -30.21
N PHE A 484 16.21 4.57 -28.90
CA PHE A 484 15.70 3.45 -28.15
C PHE A 484 14.17 3.46 -28.18
N GLY A 485 13.59 2.35 -28.59
CA GLY A 485 12.16 2.23 -28.84
C GLY A 485 11.29 2.56 -27.65
N GLY A 486 10.82 3.76 -27.59
CA GLY A 486 9.62 4.19 -26.91
C GLY A 486 9.66 4.38 -25.40
N ASN A 487 10.41 3.60 -24.63
CA ASN A 487 10.24 3.60 -23.17
C ASN A 487 11.36 4.28 -22.37
N HIS A 488 12.58 4.37 -22.92
CA HIS A 488 13.75 4.92 -22.22
C HIS A 488 14.55 5.82 -23.14
N LEU A 489 14.33 7.12 -23.09
CA LEU A 489 15.17 8.07 -23.82
C LEU A 489 16.53 8.15 -23.12
N GLN A 490 17.63 8.02 -23.87
CA GLN A 490 18.98 7.99 -23.29
C GLN A 490 19.44 9.36 -22.81
N LYS A 491 19.31 10.38 -23.66
CA LYS A 491 19.84 11.72 -23.38
C LYS A 491 19.35 12.33 -22.07
N PRO A 492 18.05 12.30 -21.71
CA PRO A 492 17.60 12.80 -20.41
C PRO A 492 18.24 12.06 -19.23
N GLN A 493 18.55 10.77 -19.38
CA GLN A 493 19.19 9.99 -18.33
C GLN A 493 20.69 10.27 -18.19
N GLU A 494 21.37 10.52 -19.30
CA GLU A 494 22.77 11.00 -19.30
C GLU A 494 22.86 12.36 -18.61
N ASP A 495 21.98 13.30 -18.99
CA ASP A 495 21.93 14.64 -18.39
C ASP A 495 21.65 14.59 -16.89
N LEU A 496 20.74 13.71 -16.46
CA LEU A 496 20.47 13.47 -15.03
C LEU A 496 21.73 13.02 -14.30
N VAL A 497 22.41 11.99 -14.78
CA VAL A 497 23.61 11.46 -14.10
C VAL A 497 24.73 12.49 -14.12
N ARG A 498 24.85 13.28 -15.18
CA ARG A 498 25.79 14.40 -15.25
C ARG A 498 25.51 15.46 -14.17
N GLU A 499 24.27 15.90 -14.04
CA GLU A 499 23.85 16.86 -13.01
C GLU A 499 24.09 16.34 -11.59
N ILE A 500 23.76 15.06 -11.33
CA ILE A 500 24.04 14.41 -10.05
C ILE A 500 25.54 14.39 -9.77
N TYR A 501 26.37 13.96 -10.72
CA TYR A 501 27.84 13.92 -10.54
C TYR A 501 28.44 15.30 -10.25
N LEU A 502 27.92 16.35 -10.88
CA LEU A 502 28.41 17.72 -10.70
C LEU A 502 28.00 18.37 -9.37
N ASN A 503 26.93 17.87 -8.72
CA ASN A 503 26.31 18.54 -7.58
C ASN A 503 26.25 17.67 -6.29
N ASP A 504 26.50 16.36 -6.36
CA ASP A 504 26.51 15.49 -5.19
C ASP A 504 27.93 14.91 -4.97
N ASP A 505 28.64 15.42 -3.99
CA ASP A 505 30.02 15.03 -3.66
C ASP A 505 30.19 13.55 -3.28
N ARG A 506 29.09 12.82 -3.07
CA ARG A 506 29.11 11.39 -2.79
C ARG A 506 29.27 10.54 -4.06
N VAL A 507 29.06 11.12 -5.25
CA VAL A 507 28.99 10.37 -6.50
C VAL A 507 30.32 10.37 -7.24
N PHE A 508 30.81 9.19 -7.58
CA PHE A 508 32.03 8.95 -8.34
C PHE A 508 31.70 8.10 -9.58
N ILE A 509 32.29 8.43 -10.70
CA ILE A 509 32.08 7.74 -11.97
C ILE A 509 33.44 7.36 -12.61
N ASP A 510 33.45 6.31 -13.43
CA ASP A 510 34.64 5.89 -14.12
C ASP A 510 35.03 6.84 -15.29
N ASP A 511 36.29 6.72 -15.81
CA ASP A 511 36.81 7.62 -16.83
C ASP A 511 36.05 7.54 -18.16
N ILE A 512 35.44 6.41 -18.48
CA ILE A 512 34.61 6.24 -19.69
C ILE A 512 33.33 7.04 -19.53
N MET A 513 32.71 6.96 -18.35
CA MET A 513 31.53 7.76 -18.05
C MET A 513 31.86 9.25 -18.06
N LYS A 514 33.00 9.67 -17.51
CA LYS A 514 33.44 11.08 -17.58
C LYS A 514 33.54 11.58 -19.02
N GLN A 515 34.13 10.77 -19.90
CA GLN A 515 34.23 11.11 -21.33
C GLN A 515 32.83 11.24 -21.98
N ILE A 516 31.93 10.30 -21.73
CA ILE A 516 30.58 10.30 -22.29
C ILE A 516 29.78 11.50 -21.80
N LEU A 517 29.88 11.83 -20.51
CA LEU A 517 29.15 12.92 -19.86
C LEU A 517 29.85 14.30 -20.07
N GLU A 518 31.03 14.33 -20.72
CA GLU A 518 31.81 15.54 -20.94
C GLU A 518 32.14 16.29 -19.65
N VAL A 519 32.51 15.57 -18.59
CA VAL A 519 32.90 16.09 -17.29
C VAL A 519 34.37 15.75 -16.98
N LYS A 520 34.95 16.51 -16.00
CA LYS A 520 36.37 16.34 -15.63
C LYS A 520 36.54 15.35 -14.47
#